data_b20095911579fa8bc9b88fdcde31972f
#
_entry.id   b20095911579fa8bc9b88fdcde31972f
#
_cell.length_a   1.000
_cell.length_b   1.000
_cell.length_c   1.000
_cell.angle_alpha   90.00
_cell.angle_beta   90.00
_cell.angle_gamma   90.00
#
_symmetry.space_group_name_H-M   'P 1'
#
loop_
_entity.id
_entity.type
_entity.pdbx_description
1 polymer ?
#
loop_
_entity_poly.entity_id
_entity_poly.type
_entity_poly.pdbx_seq_one_letter_code
_entity_poly.pdbx_strand_id
1 'polypeptide(L)'
;MFKALLLISLAAAVAMADEYSFDMENIEPKSYEYGGYLRADNKTQRLREQEDRYQNQLRVEGLLDFSYFYDIFTFKANGVGTYEYIHNNTAKTESHFNELYVDAKLSVNHSFLAGKKSLMWGKGYFFNPVAFLDRKKDPTDPTVAREGFVLAKYGYNKSFSSSLKNLTLDLVYLRADEDINRDYYILNTDEKASENFAAKLYLLWYDTDIDFIYSYSDKASEKIGVDFSKNIDINFEVHGEYAKVLNDGYSYLLGVRYLTDFELTIISEYLYQSEGLTKAEIETADYIAPFIAKDYAITSFTQKEPFDLLYFSIYYKNMTNLQDCSQQNKIGANYAFKNNTEVDLSYNINSGGSLSEFGKKQAEDFIWLRVTLNY
;
A
#
# COMPACT_ATOMS: atom_id res chain seq x y z
N MET A 1 15.71 -19.90 -13.87
CA MET A 1 14.86 -18.78 -14.31
C MET A 1 15.22 -17.47 -13.58
N PHE A 2 15.33 -17.46 -12.26
CA PHE A 2 15.65 -16.25 -11.48
C PHE A 2 16.99 -15.58 -11.84
N LYS A 3 18.07 -16.36 -12.06
CA LYS A 3 19.36 -15.82 -12.53
C LYS A 3 19.27 -15.13 -13.89
N ALA A 4 18.36 -15.57 -14.74
CA ALA A 4 18.13 -14.96 -16.05
C ALA A 4 17.32 -13.65 -15.92
N LEU A 5 16.32 -13.58 -15.02
CA LEU A 5 15.58 -12.34 -14.76
C LEU A 5 16.47 -11.27 -14.09
N LEU A 6 17.29 -11.66 -13.12
CA LEU A 6 18.25 -10.76 -12.46
C LEU A 6 19.30 -10.23 -13.45
N LEU A 7 19.79 -11.08 -14.38
CA LEU A 7 20.73 -10.67 -15.43
C LEU A 7 20.07 -9.79 -16.49
N ILE A 8 18.81 -10.03 -16.81
CA ILE A 8 18.05 -9.20 -17.76
C ILE A 8 17.76 -7.82 -17.15
N SER A 9 17.37 -7.73 -15.86
CA SER A 9 17.16 -6.46 -15.18
C SER A 9 18.48 -5.68 -14.99
N LEU A 10 19.57 -6.35 -14.68
CA LEU A 10 20.90 -5.72 -14.57
C LEU A 10 21.43 -5.27 -15.95
N ALA A 11 21.22 -6.05 -16.99
CA ALA A 11 21.59 -5.70 -18.36
C ALA A 11 20.76 -4.55 -18.91
N ALA A 12 19.46 -4.49 -18.58
CA ALA A 12 18.57 -3.37 -18.94
C ALA A 12 18.99 -2.07 -18.23
N ALA A 13 19.36 -2.14 -16.94
CA ALA A 13 19.82 -0.98 -16.19
C ALA A 13 21.16 -0.40 -16.68
N VAL A 14 22.06 -1.26 -17.21
CA VAL A 14 23.36 -0.83 -17.75
C VAL A 14 23.24 -0.28 -19.18
N ALA A 15 22.26 -0.74 -19.96
CA ALA A 15 22.06 -0.31 -21.35
C ALA A 15 21.39 1.07 -21.51
N MET A 16 20.91 1.70 -20.42
CA MET A 16 20.08 2.90 -20.48
C MET A 16 20.75 4.18 -19.96
N ALA A 17 22.07 4.16 -19.74
CA ALA A 17 22.83 5.36 -19.40
C ALA A 17 23.24 6.15 -20.68
N ASP A 18 22.27 6.41 -21.57
CA ASP A 18 22.53 7.30 -22.69
C ASP A 18 22.22 8.77 -22.30
N GLU A 19 23.15 9.67 -22.71
CA GLU A 19 23.03 11.11 -22.52
C GLU A 19 21.69 11.63 -23.07
N TYR A 20 20.87 12.20 -22.20
CA TYR A 20 19.65 12.89 -22.59
C TYR A 20 19.98 14.18 -23.34
N SER A 21 19.98 14.13 -24.65
CA SER A 21 19.83 15.33 -25.47
C SER A 21 18.33 15.63 -25.62
N PHE A 22 17.88 16.73 -25.00
CA PHE A 22 16.48 17.16 -25.06
C PHE A 22 16.27 17.92 -26.39
N ASP A 23 15.77 17.22 -27.40
CA ASP A 23 15.37 17.84 -28.68
C ASP A 23 13.87 18.05 -28.69
N MET A 24 13.41 19.29 -28.59
CA MET A 24 11.99 19.68 -28.50
C MET A 24 11.23 19.62 -29.83
N GLU A 25 11.89 19.41 -30.97
CA GLU A 25 11.26 19.50 -32.28
C GLU A 25 10.62 18.21 -32.78
N ASN A 26 10.86 17.05 -32.16
CA ASN A 26 10.32 15.74 -32.58
C ASN A 26 9.89 14.86 -31.40
N ILE A 27 8.91 15.29 -30.59
CA ILE A 27 8.29 14.42 -29.61
C ILE A 27 7.18 13.61 -30.30
N GLU A 28 7.52 12.50 -30.95
CA GLU A 28 6.53 11.49 -31.26
C GLU A 28 6.07 10.82 -29.95
N PRO A 29 4.75 10.78 -29.66
CA PRO A 29 4.26 10.09 -28.47
C PRO A 29 4.66 8.62 -28.56
N LYS A 30 5.50 8.18 -27.63
CA LYS A 30 5.90 6.76 -27.55
C LYS A 30 4.66 5.91 -27.29
N SER A 31 4.49 4.86 -28.08
CA SER A 31 3.41 3.88 -27.90
C SER A 31 3.60 2.98 -26.69
N TYR A 32 4.73 3.10 -25.97
CA TYR A 32 5.02 2.32 -24.76
C TYR A 32 5.84 3.13 -23.76
N GLU A 33 5.65 2.78 -22.51
CA GLU A 33 6.45 3.24 -21.37
C GLU A 33 6.90 2.03 -20.55
N TYR A 34 8.07 2.12 -19.98
CA TYR A 34 8.56 1.11 -19.05
C TYR A 34 9.41 1.77 -17.97
N GLY A 35 9.48 1.12 -16.84
CA GLY A 35 10.27 1.52 -15.70
C GLY A 35 10.30 0.42 -14.66
N GLY A 36 10.89 0.69 -13.53
CA GLY A 36 10.93 -0.27 -12.45
C GLY A 36 12.01 0.04 -11.45
N TYR A 37 12.28 -0.95 -10.60
CA TYR A 37 13.37 -0.84 -9.63
C TYR A 37 13.99 -2.21 -9.31
N LEU A 38 15.22 -2.16 -8.85
CA LEU A 38 15.88 -3.23 -8.12
C LEU A 38 16.10 -2.76 -6.68
N ARG A 39 15.60 -3.51 -5.71
CA ARG A 39 15.67 -3.18 -4.30
C ARG A 39 16.32 -4.30 -3.49
N ALA A 40 17.23 -3.94 -2.61
CA ALA A 40 17.82 -4.85 -1.64
C ALA A 40 17.51 -4.34 -0.23
N ASP A 41 16.90 -5.20 0.56
CA ASP A 41 16.58 -4.98 1.97
C ASP A 41 17.45 -5.88 2.84
N ASN A 42 18.11 -5.32 3.83
CA ASN A 42 18.79 -6.09 4.88
C ASN A 42 18.21 -5.70 6.24
N LYS A 43 17.67 -6.68 6.95
CA LYS A 43 17.18 -6.51 8.33
C LYS A 43 18.04 -7.32 9.28
N THR A 44 18.69 -6.66 10.24
CA THR A 44 19.38 -7.30 11.35
C THR A 44 18.52 -7.13 12.58
N GLN A 45 17.95 -8.23 13.07
CA GLN A 45 16.95 -8.26 14.14
C GLN A 45 17.57 -8.79 15.43
N ARG A 46 17.26 -8.19 16.54
CA ARG A 46 17.51 -8.74 17.88
C ARG A 46 16.24 -9.47 18.34
N LEU A 47 16.36 -10.77 18.55
CA LEU A 47 15.23 -11.61 18.96
C LEU A 47 15.07 -11.65 20.48
N ARG A 48 13.83 -11.75 20.93
CA ARG A 48 13.50 -12.01 22.35
C ARG A 48 13.72 -13.49 22.65
N GLU A 49 14.19 -13.80 23.85
CA GLU A 49 14.19 -15.13 24.45
C GLU A 49 14.85 -16.27 23.64
N GLN A 50 15.81 -15.96 22.75
CA GLN A 50 16.56 -16.97 22.01
C GLN A 50 18.05 -16.98 22.40
N GLU A 51 18.69 -18.16 22.34
CA GLU A 51 20.14 -18.30 22.55
C GLU A 51 20.93 -17.52 21.50
N ASP A 52 20.54 -17.61 20.23
CA ASP A 52 21.04 -16.77 19.14
C ASP A 52 20.18 -15.50 19.04
N ARG A 53 20.58 -14.45 19.75
CA ARG A 53 19.84 -13.19 19.83
C ARG A 53 19.76 -12.40 18.53
N TYR A 54 20.55 -12.72 17.52
CA TYR A 54 20.59 -11.94 16.27
C TYR A 54 20.23 -12.80 15.06
N GLN A 55 19.31 -12.27 14.27
CA GLN A 55 18.93 -12.88 12.99
C GLN A 55 19.09 -11.85 11.88
N ASN A 56 19.70 -12.28 10.77
CA ASN A 56 19.80 -11.45 9.58
C ASN A 56 18.83 -11.97 8.51
N GLN A 57 18.10 -11.05 7.90
CA GLN A 57 17.18 -11.30 6.79
C GLN A 57 17.61 -10.42 5.60
N LEU A 58 17.87 -11.04 4.48
CA LEU A 58 18.14 -10.38 3.20
C LEU A 58 16.96 -10.62 2.26
N ARG A 59 16.41 -9.55 1.69
CA ARG A 59 15.40 -9.62 0.63
C ARG A 59 15.90 -8.83 -0.58
N VAL A 60 15.84 -9.43 -1.75
CA VAL A 60 16.08 -8.74 -3.02
C VAL A 60 14.79 -8.80 -3.82
N GLU A 61 14.35 -7.64 -4.32
CA GLU A 61 13.11 -7.50 -5.08
C GLU A 61 13.39 -6.74 -6.36
N GLY A 62 12.94 -7.28 -7.49
CA GLY A 62 12.91 -6.61 -8.78
C GLY A 62 11.47 -6.37 -9.21
N LEU A 63 11.15 -5.14 -9.61
CA LEU A 63 9.86 -4.76 -10.15
C LEU A 63 10.05 -4.20 -11.56
N LEU A 64 9.23 -4.66 -12.48
CA LEU A 64 9.11 -4.17 -13.85
C LEU A 64 7.70 -3.62 -14.07
N ASP A 65 7.62 -2.39 -14.50
CA ASP A 65 6.38 -1.71 -14.91
C ASP A 65 6.43 -1.46 -16.42
N PHE A 66 5.38 -1.88 -17.13
CA PHE A 66 5.26 -1.71 -18.57
C PHE A 66 3.86 -1.26 -18.93
N SER A 67 3.77 -0.24 -19.80
CA SER A 67 2.52 0.24 -20.37
C SER A 67 2.65 0.30 -21.89
N TYR A 68 1.63 -0.16 -22.62
CA TYR A 68 1.54 -0.05 -24.06
C TYR A 68 0.22 0.62 -24.43
N PHE A 69 0.30 1.64 -25.29
CA PHE A 69 -0.83 2.47 -25.71
C PHE A 69 -1.16 2.16 -27.18
N TYR A 70 -2.40 1.78 -27.42
CA TYR A 70 -2.89 1.52 -28.77
C TYR A 70 -4.34 2.01 -28.92
N ASP A 71 -4.55 3.07 -29.68
CA ASP A 71 -5.83 3.71 -29.89
C ASP A 71 -6.56 4.02 -28.57
N ILE A 72 -7.70 3.40 -28.33
CA ILE A 72 -8.49 3.56 -27.07
C ILE A 72 -7.97 2.66 -25.94
N PHE A 73 -7.04 1.73 -26.20
CA PHE A 73 -6.58 0.73 -25.25
C PHE A 73 -5.25 1.11 -24.59
N THR A 74 -5.16 0.86 -23.29
CA THR A 74 -3.92 0.85 -22.53
C THR A 74 -3.71 -0.54 -21.93
N PHE A 75 -2.62 -1.20 -22.28
CA PHE A 75 -2.19 -2.46 -21.69
C PHE A 75 -1.19 -2.16 -20.59
N LYS A 76 -1.41 -2.69 -19.39
CA LYS A 76 -0.53 -2.50 -18.24
C LYS A 76 -0.06 -3.83 -17.70
N ALA A 77 1.25 -3.95 -17.45
CA ALA A 77 1.84 -5.09 -16.76
C ALA A 77 2.82 -4.57 -15.70
N ASN A 78 2.61 -4.95 -14.45
CA ASN A 78 3.51 -4.68 -13.33
C ASN A 78 3.86 -6.02 -12.68
N GLY A 79 5.08 -6.49 -12.94
CA GLY A 79 5.58 -7.78 -12.47
C GLY A 79 6.62 -7.60 -11.39
N VAL A 80 6.58 -8.45 -10.36
CA VAL A 80 7.52 -8.45 -9.26
C VAL A 80 8.14 -9.83 -9.08
N GLY A 81 9.45 -9.85 -8.78
CA GLY A 81 10.17 -11.05 -8.37
C GLY A 81 10.93 -10.78 -7.08
N THR A 82 10.80 -11.66 -6.10
CA THR A 82 11.45 -11.53 -4.80
C THR A 82 12.32 -12.76 -4.50
N TYR A 83 13.45 -12.52 -3.90
CA TYR A 83 14.31 -13.53 -3.27
C TYR A 83 14.48 -13.12 -1.80
N GLU A 84 14.13 -13.99 -0.89
CA GLU A 84 14.24 -13.76 0.55
C GLU A 84 15.11 -14.87 1.17
N TYR A 85 16.08 -14.47 1.96
CA TYR A 85 16.95 -15.36 2.72
C TYR A 85 16.98 -14.93 4.19
N ILE A 86 16.62 -15.85 5.08
CA ILE A 86 16.70 -15.67 6.52
C ILE A 86 17.82 -16.57 7.03
N HIS A 87 18.77 -16.01 7.77
CA HIS A 87 19.88 -16.76 8.34
C HIS A 87 19.36 -17.96 9.16
N ASN A 88 19.95 -19.13 8.94
CA ASN A 88 19.54 -20.42 9.50
C ASN A 88 18.17 -20.93 9.05
N ASN A 89 17.61 -20.38 7.97
CA ASN A 89 16.35 -20.82 7.39
C ASN A 89 16.48 -21.02 5.87
N THR A 90 15.45 -21.55 5.23
CA THR A 90 15.43 -21.78 3.78
C THR A 90 15.23 -20.48 3.01
N ALA A 91 15.90 -20.36 1.87
CA ALA A 91 15.66 -19.27 0.93
C ALA A 91 14.30 -19.47 0.24
N LYS A 92 13.54 -18.38 0.08
CA LYS A 92 12.26 -18.35 -0.63
C LYS A 92 12.36 -17.46 -1.86
N THR A 93 11.82 -17.92 -2.97
CA THR A 93 11.72 -17.13 -4.20
C THR A 93 10.27 -17.11 -4.65
N GLU A 94 9.75 -15.92 -4.90
CA GLU A 94 8.39 -15.71 -5.39
C GLU A 94 8.41 -14.78 -6.59
N SER A 95 7.45 -14.96 -7.51
CA SER A 95 7.22 -14.03 -8.61
C SER A 95 5.73 -14.02 -8.97
N HIS A 96 5.21 -12.83 -9.20
CA HIS A 96 3.81 -12.63 -9.59
C HIS A 96 3.65 -11.29 -10.29
N PHE A 97 2.49 -11.08 -10.92
CA PHE A 97 2.08 -9.77 -11.36
C PHE A 97 1.32 -9.05 -10.24
N ASN A 98 1.74 -7.86 -9.87
CA ASN A 98 0.92 -6.96 -9.04
C ASN A 98 -0.29 -6.48 -9.84
N GLU A 99 -0.06 -6.08 -11.11
CA GLU A 99 -1.10 -5.65 -12.04
C GLU A 99 -0.86 -6.24 -13.42
N LEU A 100 -1.93 -6.67 -14.07
CA LEU A 100 -1.94 -7.13 -15.46
C LEU A 100 -3.34 -6.91 -16.03
N TYR A 101 -3.56 -5.80 -16.72
CA TYR A 101 -4.90 -5.42 -17.19
C TYR A 101 -4.88 -4.68 -18.52
N VAL A 102 -6.06 -4.59 -19.11
CA VAL A 102 -6.37 -3.72 -20.24
C VAL A 102 -7.40 -2.70 -19.78
N ASP A 103 -7.13 -1.42 -20.05
CA ASP A 103 -8.07 -0.31 -19.87
C ASP A 103 -8.46 0.23 -21.25
N ALA A 104 -9.75 0.38 -21.52
CA ALA A 104 -10.30 0.91 -22.75
C ALA A 104 -11.08 2.20 -22.49
N LYS A 105 -10.65 3.32 -23.08
CA LYS A 105 -11.36 4.60 -23.07
C LYS A 105 -12.42 4.62 -24.17
N LEU A 106 -13.63 4.15 -23.86
CA LEU A 106 -14.73 4.02 -24.82
C LEU A 106 -15.24 5.39 -25.31
N SER A 107 -15.15 6.40 -24.46
CA SER A 107 -15.45 7.80 -24.77
C SER A 107 -14.83 8.74 -23.74
N VAL A 108 -15.06 10.04 -23.85
CA VAL A 108 -14.61 11.06 -22.88
C VAL A 108 -15.10 10.75 -21.46
N ASN A 109 -16.29 10.13 -21.34
CA ASN A 109 -16.93 9.88 -20.03
C ASN A 109 -16.94 8.40 -19.61
N HIS A 110 -16.65 7.46 -20.52
CA HIS A 110 -16.83 6.04 -20.28
C HIS A 110 -15.53 5.26 -20.46
N SER A 111 -15.19 4.42 -19.49
CA SER A 111 -14.05 3.50 -19.54
C SER A 111 -14.46 2.09 -19.14
N PHE A 112 -13.70 1.12 -19.59
CA PHE A 112 -13.83 -0.27 -19.19
C PHE A 112 -12.46 -0.88 -18.97
N LEU A 113 -12.27 -1.55 -17.84
CA LEU A 113 -11.04 -2.20 -17.44
C LEU A 113 -11.30 -3.67 -17.15
N ALA A 114 -10.42 -4.54 -17.61
CA ALA A 114 -10.46 -5.96 -17.27
C ALA A 114 -9.04 -6.48 -17.01
N GLY A 115 -8.89 -7.30 -15.97
CA GLY A 115 -7.64 -7.92 -15.58
C GLY A 115 -7.31 -7.72 -14.10
N LYS A 116 -6.06 -7.96 -13.75
CA LYS A 116 -5.55 -7.87 -12.37
C LYS A 116 -5.21 -6.42 -12.05
N LYS A 117 -5.93 -5.81 -11.10
CA LYS A 117 -5.78 -4.39 -10.74
C LYS A 117 -5.99 -4.16 -9.24
N SER A 118 -5.13 -3.34 -8.63
CA SER A 118 -5.37 -2.76 -7.31
C SER A 118 -6.17 -1.47 -7.48
N LEU A 119 -7.34 -1.38 -6.86
CA LEU A 119 -8.23 -0.22 -6.98
C LEU A 119 -7.79 0.94 -6.08
N MET A 120 -7.07 0.65 -5.01
CA MET A 120 -6.54 1.58 -4.02
C MET A 120 -7.63 2.50 -3.42
N TRP A 121 -8.79 1.92 -3.06
CA TRP A 121 -9.85 2.66 -2.40
C TRP A 121 -9.48 3.04 -0.98
N GLY A 122 -10.04 4.18 -0.51
CA GLY A 122 -9.78 4.75 0.81
C GLY A 122 -8.77 5.90 0.78
N LYS A 123 -8.87 6.79 1.77
CA LYS A 123 -8.07 8.03 1.92
C LYS A 123 -6.98 7.93 2.98
N GLY A 124 -7.05 6.93 3.87
CA GLY A 124 -6.09 6.75 4.95
C GLY A 124 -4.67 6.49 4.42
N TYR A 125 -3.69 7.05 5.07
CA TYR A 125 -2.28 6.90 4.73
C TYR A 125 -1.73 5.55 5.19
N PHE A 126 -2.10 5.11 6.41
CA PHE A 126 -1.59 3.88 7.02
C PHE A 126 -2.61 2.74 6.98
N PHE A 127 -3.89 3.04 7.14
CA PHE A 127 -4.98 2.07 7.11
C PHE A 127 -5.99 2.42 6.02
N ASN A 128 -6.82 1.47 5.62
CA ASN A 128 -7.85 1.68 4.58
C ASN A 128 -9.09 0.80 4.84
N PRO A 129 -9.89 1.11 5.87
CA PRO A 129 -11.08 0.34 6.24
C PRO A 129 -12.08 0.11 5.11
N VAL A 130 -12.24 1.08 4.21
CA VAL A 130 -13.21 1.02 3.09
C VAL A 130 -12.69 0.28 1.85
N ALA A 131 -11.46 -0.17 1.85
CA ALA A 131 -10.85 -0.86 0.70
C ALA A 131 -11.35 -2.31 0.55
N PHE A 132 -12.64 -2.49 0.30
CA PHE A 132 -13.32 -3.78 0.29
C PHE A 132 -12.82 -4.75 -0.79
N LEU A 133 -12.29 -4.24 -1.89
CA LEU A 133 -11.78 -5.02 -3.02
C LEU A 133 -10.25 -4.88 -3.19
N ASP A 134 -9.55 -4.44 -2.16
CA ASP A 134 -8.09 -4.34 -2.15
C ASP A 134 -7.48 -5.18 -1.03
N ARG A 135 -6.21 -5.52 -1.17
CA ARG A 135 -5.42 -6.06 -0.06
C ARG A 135 -5.20 -4.97 0.99
N LYS A 136 -5.18 -5.36 2.26
CA LYS A 136 -4.91 -4.43 3.37
C LYS A 136 -3.53 -3.78 3.22
N LYS A 137 -3.42 -2.51 3.58
CA LYS A 137 -2.13 -1.82 3.71
C LYS A 137 -1.31 -2.45 4.84
N ASP A 138 0.02 -2.47 4.66
CA ASP A 138 0.93 -2.66 5.78
C ASP A 138 1.23 -1.29 6.40
N PRO A 139 0.76 -0.99 7.61
CA PRO A 139 1.00 0.30 8.23
C PRO A 139 2.49 0.56 8.53
N THR A 140 3.31 -0.49 8.57
CA THR A 140 4.76 -0.35 8.80
C THR A 140 5.50 0.11 7.55
N ASP A 141 5.00 -0.25 6.35
CA ASP A 141 5.53 0.16 5.04
C ASP A 141 4.38 0.40 4.03
N PRO A 142 3.57 1.46 4.21
CA PRO A 142 2.33 1.68 3.45
C PRO A 142 2.58 2.04 1.96
N THR A 143 3.82 2.27 1.57
CA THR A 143 4.23 2.61 0.20
C THR A 143 4.49 1.39 -0.68
N VAL A 144 4.54 0.19 -0.12
CA VAL A 144 4.75 -1.05 -0.89
C VAL A 144 3.59 -1.25 -1.86
N ALA A 145 3.95 -1.53 -3.13
CA ALA A 145 2.97 -1.86 -4.16
C ALA A 145 2.17 -3.10 -3.75
N ARG A 146 0.85 -3.01 -3.81
CA ARG A 146 -0.05 -4.10 -3.45
C ARG A 146 -0.46 -4.86 -4.69
N GLU A 147 -0.44 -6.16 -4.57
CA GLU A 147 -0.99 -7.04 -5.60
C GLU A 147 -2.50 -6.82 -5.73
N GLY A 148 -2.99 -6.60 -6.95
CA GLY A 148 -4.40 -6.44 -7.24
C GLY A 148 -5.15 -7.77 -7.32
N PHE A 149 -6.47 -7.68 -7.50
CA PHE A 149 -7.34 -8.81 -7.83
C PHE A 149 -7.73 -8.77 -9.31
N VAL A 150 -8.03 -9.93 -9.87
CA VAL A 150 -8.60 -10.05 -11.23
C VAL A 150 -10.06 -9.62 -11.17
N LEU A 151 -10.39 -8.58 -11.92
CA LEU A 151 -11.72 -7.95 -11.90
C LEU A 151 -12.07 -7.35 -13.26
N ALA A 152 -13.34 -7.02 -13.43
CA ALA A 152 -13.83 -6.15 -14.50
C ALA A 152 -14.43 -4.89 -13.87
N LYS A 153 -14.09 -3.72 -14.43
CA LYS A 153 -14.56 -2.43 -13.94
C LYS A 153 -15.11 -1.59 -15.09
N TYR A 154 -16.30 -1.06 -14.92
CA TYR A 154 -16.85 0.00 -15.76
C TYR A 154 -16.77 1.31 -14.99
N GLY A 155 -16.26 2.36 -15.63
CA GLY A 155 -16.14 3.70 -15.10
C GLY A 155 -16.95 4.71 -15.90
N TYR A 156 -17.70 5.54 -15.20
CA TYR A 156 -18.35 6.74 -15.75
C TYR A 156 -17.82 7.96 -15.01
N ASN A 157 -17.31 8.95 -15.76
CA ASN A 157 -16.79 10.20 -15.21
C ASN A 157 -17.46 11.39 -15.87
N LYS A 158 -17.85 12.40 -15.07
CA LYS A 158 -18.40 13.65 -15.58
C LYS A 158 -17.91 14.84 -14.77
N SER A 159 -17.36 15.83 -15.45
CA SER A 159 -16.95 17.10 -14.87
C SER A 159 -18.03 18.16 -15.06
N PHE A 160 -18.11 19.09 -14.09
CA PHE A 160 -19.08 20.19 -14.06
C PHE A 160 -18.35 21.48 -13.69
N SER A 161 -18.94 22.62 -14.09
CA SER A 161 -18.46 23.97 -13.74
C SER A 161 -19.22 24.57 -12.54
N SER A 162 -19.69 23.75 -11.62
CA SER A 162 -20.45 24.14 -10.42
C SER A 162 -19.68 23.81 -9.14
N SER A 163 -20.32 23.94 -7.96
CA SER A 163 -19.75 23.48 -6.68
C SER A 163 -19.44 21.97 -6.66
N LEU A 164 -20.21 21.17 -7.41
CA LEU A 164 -19.84 19.80 -7.75
C LEU A 164 -18.94 19.87 -9.00
N LYS A 165 -17.65 19.65 -8.84
CA LYS A 165 -16.65 19.73 -9.93
C LYS A 165 -16.53 18.44 -10.71
N ASN A 166 -16.64 17.32 -10.03
CA ASN A 166 -16.51 15.99 -10.65
C ASN A 166 -17.43 14.97 -9.98
N LEU A 167 -17.94 14.04 -10.80
CA LEU A 167 -18.65 12.84 -10.37
C LEU A 167 -18.04 11.65 -11.12
N THR A 168 -17.66 10.60 -10.39
CA THR A 168 -17.23 9.33 -10.97
C THR A 168 -18.04 8.19 -10.36
N LEU A 169 -18.54 7.30 -11.20
CA LEU A 169 -19.18 6.05 -10.79
C LEU A 169 -18.34 4.88 -11.33
N ASP A 170 -17.79 4.08 -10.43
CA ASP A 170 -17.15 2.81 -10.74
C ASP A 170 -18.08 1.65 -10.36
N LEU A 171 -18.30 0.74 -11.30
CA LEU A 171 -18.98 -0.53 -11.08
C LEU A 171 -17.98 -1.65 -11.28
N VAL A 172 -17.81 -2.52 -10.30
CA VAL A 172 -16.78 -3.55 -10.28
C VAL A 172 -17.42 -4.92 -10.10
N TYR A 173 -16.96 -5.88 -10.87
CA TYR A 173 -17.26 -7.29 -10.73
C TYR A 173 -15.97 -8.07 -10.47
N LEU A 174 -15.99 -8.95 -9.46
CA LEU A 174 -14.87 -9.78 -9.06
C LEU A 174 -15.39 -11.18 -8.71
N ARG A 175 -14.89 -12.19 -9.43
CA ARG A 175 -15.06 -13.60 -9.08
C ARG A 175 -13.87 -14.07 -8.27
N ALA A 176 -14.13 -14.83 -7.19
CA ALA A 176 -13.10 -15.50 -6.42
C ALA A 176 -13.39 -17.01 -6.34
N ASP A 177 -12.40 -17.84 -6.62
CA ASP A 177 -12.43 -19.28 -6.50
C ASP A 177 -11.03 -19.87 -6.22
N GLU A 178 -10.85 -21.18 -6.35
CA GLU A 178 -9.57 -21.86 -6.10
C GLU A 178 -8.46 -21.42 -7.05
N ASP A 179 -8.80 -20.97 -8.26
CA ASP A 179 -7.87 -20.61 -9.33
C ASP A 179 -7.69 -19.10 -9.48
N ILE A 180 -8.76 -18.32 -9.23
CA ILE A 180 -8.79 -16.86 -9.43
C ILE A 180 -9.13 -16.17 -8.11
N ASN A 181 -8.30 -15.18 -7.73
CA ASN A 181 -8.51 -14.37 -6.53
C ASN A 181 -8.63 -15.19 -5.23
N ARG A 182 -7.95 -16.32 -5.15
CA ARG A 182 -8.02 -17.25 -4.02
C ARG A 182 -7.89 -16.56 -2.66
N ASP A 183 -7.00 -15.57 -2.54
CA ASP A 183 -6.75 -14.86 -1.29
C ASP A 183 -7.82 -13.80 -0.96
N TYR A 184 -8.66 -13.41 -1.91
CA TYR A 184 -9.82 -12.55 -1.65
C TYR A 184 -10.83 -13.29 -0.79
N TYR A 185 -10.86 -14.58 -0.98
CA TYR A 185 -11.78 -15.48 -0.35
C TYR A 185 -11.14 -16.18 0.86
N ILE A 186 -10.77 -15.43 1.89
CA ILE A 186 -10.43 -16.01 3.20
C ILE A 186 -11.74 -16.35 3.92
N LEU A 187 -12.50 -17.26 3.39
CA LEU A 187 -13.69 -17.75 4.05
C LEU A 187 -13.47 -19.20 4.43
N ASN A 188 -13.59 -19.46 5.72
CA ASN A 188 -13.80 -20.77 6.29
C ASN A 188 -15.17 -21.34 5.84
N THR A 189 -15.46 -21.28 4.55
CA THR A 189 -16.66 -21.89 3.97
C THR A 189 -16.24 -23.03 3.09
N ASP A 190 -16.94 -24.12 3.16
CA ASP A 190 -16.80 -25.28 2.26
C ASP A 190 -17.24 -24.96 0.82
N GLU A 191 -17.52 -23.71 0.51
CA GLU A 191 -18.02 -23.25 -0.77
C GLU A 191 -16.89 -22.78 -1.69
N LYS A 192 -16.89 -23.28 -2.91
CA LYS A 192 -15.76 -23.22 -3.84
C LYS A 192 -15.63 -21.95 -4.68
N ALA A 193 -16.64 -21.08 -4.70
CA ALA A 193 -16.61 -19.86 -5.50
C ALA A 193 -17.53 -18.78 -4.94
N SER A 194 -17.19 -17.51 -5.14
CA SER A 194 -18.03 -16.36 -4.82
C SER A 194 -18.08 -15.35 -5.97
N GLU A 195 -19.25 -14.74 -6.13
CA GLU A 195 -19.52 -13.65 -7.06
C GLU A 195 -19.64 -12.35 -6.26
N ASN A 196 -18.82 -11.39 -6.59
CA ASN A 196 -18.73 -10.14 -5.84
C ASN A 196 -18.94 -8.94 -6.77
N PHE A 197 -19.77 -8.00 -6.33
CA PHE A 197 -20.05 -6.75 -7.02
C PHE A 197 -19.76 -5.60 -6.09
N ALA A 198 -19.20 -4.51 -6.62
CA ALA A 198 -19.05 -3.30 -5.86
C ALA A 198 -19.36 -2.07 -6.71
N ALA A 199 -19.81 -1.03 -6.05
CA ALA A 199 -20.02 0.28 -6.64
C ALA A 199 -19.34 1.34 -5.79
N LYS A 200 -18.64 2.28 -6.45
CA LYS A 200 -18.08 3.47 -5.80
C LYS A 200 -18.56 4.71 -6.54
N LEU A 201 -19.21 5.60 -5.80
CA LEU A 201 -19.58 6.93 -6.26
C LEU A 201 -18.62 7.96 -5.63
N TYR A 202 -17.76 8.55 -6.45
CA TYR A 202 -16.87 9.63 -6.07
C TYR A 202 -17.48 10.98 -6.44
N LEU A 203 -17.38 11.94 -5.53
CA LEU A 203 -17.79 13.32 -5.71
C LEU A 203 -16.64 14.25 -5.30
N LEU A 204 -16.26 15.18 -6.18
CA LEU A 204 -15.49 16.36 -5.79
C LEU A 204 -16.47 17.51 -5.57
N TRP A 205 -16.87 17.74 -4.31
CA TRP A 205 -17.90 18.70 -3.94
C TRP A 205 -17.37 19.69 -2.90
N TYR A 206 -17.47 20.99 -3.21
CA TYR A 206 -16.88 22.07 -2.39
C TYR A 206 -15.43 21.79 -1.98
N ASP A 207 -14.60 21.39 -2.97
CA ASP A 207 -13.18 21.05 -2.77
C ASP A 207 -12.96 19.95 -1.71
N THR A 208 -13.94 19.08 -1.57
CA THR A 208 -13.91 17.89 -0.71
C THR A 208 -14.06 16.67 -1.59
N ASP A 209 -13.12 15.75 -1.50
CA ASP A 209 -13.24 14.40 -2.07
C ASP A 209 -14.15 13.58 -1.15
N ILE A 210 -15.20 12.98 -1.70
CA ILE A 210 -16.14 12.14 -0.95
C ILE A 210 -16.40 10.90 -1.79
N ASP A 211 -16.23 9.72 -1.20
CA ASP A 211 -16.57 8.43 -1.80
C ASP A 211 -17.70 7.75 -1.02
N PHE A 212 -18.69 7.21 -1.72
CA PHE A 212 -19.68 6.28 -1.20
C PHE A 212 -19.45 4.92 -1.83
N ILE A 213 -19.31 3.89 -1.02
CA ILE A 213 -18.89 2.56 -1.45
C ILE A 213 -19.90 1.53 -0.96
N TYR A 214 -20.30 0.65 -1.86
CA TYR A 214 -21.13 -0.52 -1.57
C TYR A 214 -20.47 -1.76 -2.14
N SER A 215 -20.47 -2.87 -1.40
CA SER A 215 -19.97 -4.16 -1.85
C SER A 215 -20.94 -5.26 -1.46
N TYR A 216 -21.31 -6.05 -2.45
CA TYR A 216 -22.15 -7.25 -2.34
C TYR A 216 -21.31 -8.50 -2.61
N SER A 217 -21.58 -9.57 -1.87
CA SER A 217 -21.07 -10.92 -2.13
C SER A 217 -22.21 -11.93 -1.95
N ASP A 218 -22.25 -12.94 -2.79
CA ASP A 218 -23.20 -14.05 -2.62
C ASP A 218 -22.83 -14.99 -1.46
N LYS A 219 -21.62 -14.82 -0.88
CA LYS A 219 -21.07 -15.68 0.19
C LYS A 219 -20.66 -14.94 1.46
N ALA A 220 -20.60 -13.64 1.45
CA ALA A 220 -20.21 -12.84 2.60
C ALA A 220 -21.23 -11.72 2.85
N SER A 221 -21.19 -11.17 4.05
CA SER A 221 -22.02 -10.00 4.41
C SER A 221 -21.73 -8.82 3.51
N GLU A 222 -22.78 -8.10 3.13
CA GLU A 222 -22.68 -6.85 2.39
C GLU A 222 -21.92 -5.81 3.20
N LYS A 223 -21.24 -4.90 2.48
CA LYS A 223 -20.43 -3.84 3.10
C LYS A 223 -20.83 -2.49 2.52
N ILE A 224 -20.88 -1.51 3.39
CA ILE A 224 -21.05 -0.10 3.02
C ILE A 224 -19.88 0.71 3.57
N GLY A 225 -19.44 1.69 2.80
CA GLY A 225 -18.35 2.56 3.19
C GLY A 225 -18.58 4.00 2.76
N VAL A 226 -18.01 4.91 3.49
CA VAL A 226 -17.88 6.31 3.10
C VAL A 226 -16.50 6.79 3.50
N ASP A 227 -15.87 7.53 2.62
CA ASP A 227 -14.63 8.23 2.95
C ASP A 227 -14.67 9.67 2.47
N PHE A 228 -13.82 10.49 3.07
CA PHE A 228 -13.62 11.86 2.64
C PHE A 228 -12.18 12.32 2.87
N SER A 229 -11.74 13.28 2.04
CA SER A 229 -10.52 14.06 2.25
C SER A 229 -10.77 15.50 1.86
N LYS A 230 -10.29 16.43 2.68
CA LYS A 230 -10.39 17.86 2.44
C LYS A 230 -9.14 18.60 2.89
N ASN A 231 -8.58 19.39 1.98
CA ASN A 231 -7.63 20.43 2.36
C ASN A 231 -8.41 21.62 2.96
N ILE A 232 -8.25 21.85 4.25
CA ILE A 232 -8.85 23.02 4.94
C ILE A 232 -8.04 24.27 4.63
N ASP A 233 -6.73 24.11 4.50
CA ASP A 233 -5.79 25.13 4.06
C ASP A 233 -4.74 24.50 3.12
N ILE A 234 -3.85 25.30 2.56
CA ILE A 234 -2.80 24.87 1.62
C ILE A 234 -1.95 23.72 2.20
N ASN A 235 -1.73 23.77 3.50
CA ASN A 235 -0.84 22.85 4.21
C ASN A 235 -1.53 21.96 5.26
N PHE A 236 -2.87 22.01 5.38
CA PHE A 236 -3.62 21.24 6.37
C PHE A 236 -4.77 20.44 5.72
N GLU A 237 -4.69 19.13 5.82
CA GLU A 237 -5.67 18.16 5.32
C GLU A 237 -6.31 17.42 6.49
N VAL A 238 -7.61 17.18 6.39
CA VAL A 238 -8.37 16.23 7.21
C VAL A 238 -8.93 15.14 6.33
N HIS A 239 -8.90 13.91 6.80
CA HIS A 239 -9.48 12.77 6.10
C HIS A 239 -10.13 11.80 7.08
N GLY A 240 -11.04 10.97 6.56
CA GLY A 240 -11.67 9.96 7.37
C GLY A 240 -12.34 8.89 6.52
N GLU A 241 -12.54 7.73 7.13
CA GLU A 241 -13.20 6.58 6.53
C GLU A 241 -14.15 5.95 7.54
N TYR A 242 -15.27 5.46 7.07
CA TYR A 242 -16.20 4.63 7.84
C TYR A 242 -16.59 3.42 7.01
N ALA A 243 -16.43 2.23 7.55
CA ALA A 243 -16.79 0.97 6.94
C ALA A 243 -17.71 0.17 7.87
N LYS A 244 -18.80 -0.36 7.34
CA LYS A 244 -19.74 -1.21 8.04
C LYS A 244 -19.93 -2.51 7.27
N VAL A 245 -19.71 -3.63 7.94
CA VAL A 245 -20.15 -4.96 7.50
C VAL A 245 -21.55 -5.18 8.04
N LEU A 246 -22.55 -5.39 7.17
CA LEU A 246 -23.94 -5.53 7.59
C LEU A 246 -24.10 -6.82 8.41
N ASN A 247 -24.80 -6.73 9.53
CA ASN A 247 -25.00 -7.81 10.52
C ASN A 247 -23.70 -8.30 11.23
N ASP A 248 -22.62 -7.51 11.12
CA ASP A 248 -21.35 -7.79 11.74
C ASP A 248 -20.75 -6.50 12.33
N GLY A 249 -19.45 -6.28 12.22
CA GLY A 249 -18.76 -5.15 12.80
C GLY A 249 -18.75 -3.87 11.95
N TYR A 250 -18.09 -2.86 12.49
CA TYR A 250 -17.78 -1.62 11.79
C TYR A 250 -16.38 -1.13 12.15
N SER A 251 -15.81 -0.33 11.30
CA SER A 251 -14.53 0.34 11.54
C SER A 251 -14.57 1.77 11.06
N TYR A 252 -13.78 2.63 11.69
CA TYR A 252 -13.58 3.99 11.21
C TYR A 252 -12.15 4.45 11.42
N LEU A 253 -11.74 5.36 10.56
CA LEU A 253 -10.46 6.03 10.58
C LEU A 253 -10.69 7.53 10.57
N LEU A 254 -9.94 8.27 11.38
CA LEU A 254 -9.86 9.72 11.35
C LEU A 254 -8.39 10.11 11.30
N GLY A 255 -8.06 11.02 10.40
CA GLY A 255 -6.69 11.44 10.22
C GLY A 255 -6.52 12.91 9.84
N VAL A 256 -5.33 13.40 10.10
CA VAL A 256 -4.88 14.73 9.72
C VAL A 256 -3.50 14.65 9.09
N ARG A 257 -3.24 15.55 8.13
CA ARG A 257 -1.90 15.80 7.59
C ARG A 257 -1.62 17.29 7.65
N TYR A 258 -0.47 17.63 8.20
CA TYR A 258 -0.03 19.02 8.31
C TYR A 258 1.40 19.16 7.78
N LEU A 259 1.62 20.14 6.92
CA LEU A 259 2.94 20.54 6.42
C LEU A 259 3.30 21.89 7.04
N THR A 260 4.37 21.93 7.82
CA THR A 260 4.87 23.18 8.41
C THR A 260 5.63 24.02 7.38
N ASP A 261 5.86 25.31 7.69
CA ASP A 261 6.63 26.24 6.84
C ASP A 261 8.11 25.83 6.67
N PHE A 262 8.64 25.00 7.58
CA PHE A 262 9.99 24.44 7.51
C PHE A 262 10.03 22.99 6.97
N GLU A 263 8.99 22.61 6.19
CA GLU A 263 8.88 21.33 5.46
C GLU A 263 8.78 20.07 6.35
N LEU A 264 8.41 20.20 7.63
CA LEU A 264 8.03 19.05 8.43
C LEU A 264 6.60 18.61 8.08
N THR A 265 6.47 17.40 7.54
CA THR A 265 5.17 16.75 7.34
C THR A 265 4.80 15.93 8.57
N ILE A 266 3.64 16.19 9.14
CA ILE A 266 3.05 15.45 10.25
C ILE A 266 1.80 14.74 9.73
N ILE A 267 1.73 13.42 9.89
CA ILE A 267 0.51 12.64 9.60
C ILE A 267 0.13 11.89 10.88
N SER A 268 -1.12 12.05 11.30
CA SER A 268 -1.64 11.31 12.45
C SER A 268 -2.98 10.68 12.10
N GLU A 269 -3.14 9.39 12.39
CA GLU A 269 -4.36 8.63 12.17
C GLU A 269 -4.75 7.86 13.43
N TYR A 270 -6.05 7.81 13.67
CA TYR A 270 -6.70 6.94 14.64
C TYR A 270 -7.59 5.95 13.90
N LEU A 271 -7.41 4.66 14.15
CA LEU A 271 -8.24 3.57 13.65
C LEU A 271 -9.00 2.91 14.79
N TYR A 272 -10.29 2.68 14.60
CA TYR A 272 -11.11 1.83 15.45
C TYR A 272 -11.74 0.69 14.63
N GLN A 273 -11.78 -0.52 15.22
CA GLN A 273 -12.36 -1.74 14.64
C GLN A 273 -13.21 -2.43 15.73
N SER A 274 -14.54 -2.53 15.53
CA SER A 274 -15.42 -3.12 16.56
C SER A 274 -15.11 -4.58 16.84
N GLU A 275 -14.70 -5.32 15.81
CA GLU A 275 -14.32 -6.75 15.87
C GLU A 275 -12.83 -6.98 16.19
N GLY A 276 -12.10 -5.91 16.47
CA GLY A 276 -10.71 -6.01 16.91
C GLY A 276 -10.59 -6.60 18.32
N LEU A 277 -9.43 -7.15 18.63
CA LEU A 277 -9.16 -7.75 19.93
C LEU A 277 -9.03 -6.69 21.02
N THR A 278 -9.61 -6.99 22.17
CA THR A 278 -9.41 -6.27 23.43
C THR A 278 -8.06 -6.68 24.05
N LYS A 279 -7.61 -5.92 25.05
CA LYS A 279 -6.41 -6.25 25.83
C LYS A 279 -6.44 -7.69 26.37
N ALA A 280 -7.55 -8.10 26.98
CA ALA A 280 -7.68 -9.43 27.57
C ALA A 280 -7.57 -10.56 26.54
N GLU A 281 -8.14 -10.35 25.34
CA GLU A 281 -8.03 -11.30 24.23
C GLU A 281 -6.60 -11.34 23.66
N ILE A 282 -5.94 -10.20 23.56
CA ILE A 282 -4.53 -10.10 23.14
C ILE A 282 -3.64 -10.86 24.13
N GLU A 283 -3.83 -10.69 25.42
CA GLU A 283 -3.02 -11.34 26.47
C GLU A 283 -3.16 -12.87 26.44
N THR A 284 -4.33 -13.40 26.10
CA THR A 284 -4.62 -14.84 26.10
C THR A 284 -4.37 -15.54 24.76
N ALA A 285 -4.22 -14.81 23.65
CA ALA A 285 -3.97 -15.40 22.34
C ALA A 285 -2.54 -15.93 22.21
N ASP A 286 -2.39 -17.19 21.78
CA ASP A 286 -1.08 -17.78 21.49
C ASP A 286 -0.39 -17.14 20.29
N TYR A 287 -1.18 -16.75 19.28
CA TYR A 287 -0.74 -16.05 18.08
C TYR A 287 -1.61 -14.84 17.81
N ILE A 288 -0.99 -13.73 17.49
CA ILE A 288 -1.68 -12.48 17.14
C ILE A 288 -1.23 -12.08 15.73
N ALA A 289 -2.18 -12.04 14.79
CA ALA A 289 -1.94 -11.41 13.50
C ALA A 289 -1.67 -9.90 13.72
N PRO A 290 -0.82 -9.27 12.92
CA PRO A 290 -0.55 -7.84 13.09
C PRO A 290 -1.81 -6.99 12.88
N PHE A 291 -1.94 -5.94 13.69
CA PHE A 291 -2.97 -4.89 13.53
C PHE A 291 -4.42 -5.37 13.65
N ILE A 292 -4.68 -6.29 14.57
CA ILE A 292 -6.01 -6.83 14.86
C ILE A 292 -6.63 -6.36 16.16
N ALA A 293 -5.98 -5.47 16.92
CA ALA A 293 -6.57 -4.86 18.11
C ALA A 293 -7.72 -3.90 17.75
N LYS A 294 -8.54 -3.56 18.74
CA LYS A 294 -9.70 -2.66 18.54
C LYS A 294 -9.30 -1.30 18.03
N ASP A 295 -8.22 -0.72 18.55
CA ASP A 295 -7.85 0.64 18.21
C ASP A 295 -6.35 0.88 18.18
N TYR A 296 -5.96 1.73 17.23
CA TYR A 296 -4.59 2.15 17.00
C TYR A 296 -4.51 3.65 16.82
N ALA A 297 -3.41 4.22 17.29
CA ALA A 297 -2.96 5.55 16.90
C ALA A 297 -1.62 5.43 16.17
N ILE A 298 -1.52 6.08 15.02
CA ILE A 298 -0.26 6.20 14.26
C ILE A 298 0.05 7.68 14.10
N THR A 299 1.30 8.05 14.35
CA THR A 299 1.81 9.39 14.04
C THR A 299 3.17 9.28 13.36
N SER A 300 3.31 9.98 12.25
CA SER A 300 4.55 10.07 11.47
C SER A 300 4.99 11.51 11.32
N PHE A 301 6.27 11.74 11.52
CA PHE A 301 6.96 13.01 11.29
C PHE A 301 8.00 12.78 10.22
N THR A 302 7.99 13.56 9.16
CA THR A 302 8.99 13.50 8.09
C THR A 302 9.49 14.89 7.77
N GLN A 303 10.76 15.13 8.05
CA GLN A 303 11.46 16.37 7.71
C GLN A 303 12.22 16.18 6.41
N LYS A 304 11.85 16.92 5.38
CA LYS A 304 12.61 17.00 4.14
C LYS A 304 13.74 18.02 4.25
N GLU A 305 14.83 17.70 3.59
CA GLU A 305 16.00 18.58 3.41
C GLU A 305 16.49 19.28 4.71
N PRO A 306 16.55 18.56 5.87
CA PRO A 306 17.07 19.16 7.09
C PRO A 306 18.50 19.61 6.86
N PHE A 307 18.85 20.77 7.43
CA PHE A 307 20.18 21.39 7.31
C PHE A 307 20.55 21.78 5.87
N ASP A 308 19.57 22.06 5.00
CA ASP A 308 19.75 22.41 3.57
C ASP A 308 20.45 21.28 2.76
N LEU A 309 20.36 20.04 3.26
CA LEU A 309 20.86 18.87 2.54
C LEU A 309 19.82 18.39 1.53
N LEU A 310 20.03 18.74 0.26
CA LEU A 310 19.14 18.36 -0.84
C LEU A 310 18.99 16.82 -0.93
N TYR A 311 17.76 16.37 -1.18
CA TYR A 311 17.41 14.95 -1.34
C TYR A 311 17.60 14.08 -0.08
N PHE A 312 17.89 14.68 1.06
CA PHE A 312 17.97 14.03 2.35
C PHE A 312 16.66 14.20 3.12
N SER A 313 16.21 13.17 3.80
CA SER A 313 15.08 13.29 4.72
C SER A 313 15.32 12.45 5.97
N ILE A 314 14.79 12.92 7.09
CA ILE A 314 14.74 12.16 8.34
C ILE A 314 13.28 11.97 8.72
N TYR A 315 12.97 10.83 9.34
CA TYR A 315 11.60 10.54 9.75
C TYR A 315 11.53 9.78 11.07
N TYR A 316 10.42 9.98 11.76
CA TYR A 316 10.03 9.19 12.92
C TYR A 316 8.58 8.76 12.76
N LYS A 317 8.27 7.49 13.07
CA LYS A 317 6.92 6.96 13.09
C LYS A 317 6.69 6.20 14.40
N ASN A 318 5.61 6.53 15.09
CA ASN A 318 5.09 5.79 16.23
C ASN A 318 3.76 5.15 15.86
N MET A 319 3.61 3.89 16.20
CA MET A 319 2.35 3.17 16.15
C MET A 319 2.06 2.59 17.54
N THR A 320 0.91 2.92 18.09
CA THR A 320 0.47 2.51 19.41
C THR A 320 -0.81 1.69 19.30
N ASN A 321 -0.79 0.47 19.82
CA ASN A 321 -2.00 -0.26 20.17
C ASN A 321 -2.59 0.35 21.44
N LEU A 322 -3.78 0.97 21.34
CA LEU A 322 -4.39 1.69 22.47
C LEU A 322 -5.07 0.75 23.47
N GLN A 323 -5.28 -0.53 23.12
CA GLN A 323 -5.84 -1.53 24.04
C GLN A 323 -4.85 -1.94 25.11
N ASP A 324 -3.58 -2.16 24.77
CA ASP A 324 -2.54 -2.66 25.68
C ASP A 324 -1.37 -1.70 25.88
N CYS A 325 -1.41 -0.53 25.24
CA CYS A 325 -0.38 0.53 25.24
C CYS A 325 0.98 0.06 24.71
N SER A 326 1.04 -1.04 23.99
CA SER A 326 2.26 -1.47 23.30
C SER A 326 2.51 -0.65 22.05
N GLN A 327 3.77 -0.54 21.63
CA GLN A 327 4.17 0.40 20.58
C GLN A 327 5.22 -0.20 19.65
N GLN A 328 5.18 0.24 18.40
CA GLN A 328 6.29 0.14 17.47
C GLN A 328 6.77 1.54 17.11
N ASN A 329 8.06 1.78 17.32
CA ASN A 329 8.72 3.04 17.00
C ASN A 329 9.73 2.80 15.88
N LYS A 330 9.72 3.66 14.85
CA LYS A 330 10.66 3.64 13.74
C LYS A 330 11.27 5.02 13.58
N ILE A 331 12.60 5.11 13.65
CA ILE A 331 13.36 6.32 13.29
C ILE A 331 14.27 5.98 12.12
N GLY A 332 14.36 6.86 11.14
CA GLY A 332 15.18 6.60 9.97
C GLY A 332 15.56 7.85 9.19
N ALA A 333 16.41 7.62 8.21
CA ALA A 333 16.86 8.61 7.27
C ALA A 333 16.91 8.01 5.86
N ASN A 334 16.55 8.82 4.89
CA ASN A 334 16.55 8.47 3.49
C ASN A 334 17.39 9.48 2.71
N TYR A 335 18.15 9.00 1.73
CA TYR A 335 18.90 9.83 0.79
C TYR A 335 18.72 9.34 -0.65
N ALA A 336 18.25 10.23 -1.53
CA ALA A 336 18.11 9.97 -2.95
C ALA A 336 19.30 10.54 -3.72
N PHE A 337 20.10 9.67 -4.34
CA PHE A 337 21.25 10.06 -5.15
C PHE A 337 20.83 10.47 -6.57
N LYS A 338 21.60 11.32 -7.22
CA LYS A 338 21.36 11.80 -8.59
C LYS A 338 21.31 10.70 -9.66
N ASN A 339 21.88 9.52 -9.39
CA ASN A 339 21.90 8.36 -10.27
C ASN A 339 20.70 7.42 -10.05
N ASN A 340 19.56 7.95 -9.59
CA ASN A 340 18.33 7.20 -9.32
C ASN A 340 18.48 6.11 -8.23
N THR A 341 19.55 6.15 -7.43
CA THR A 341 19.74 5.27 -6.28
C THR A 341 19.17 5.94 -5.04
N GLU A 342 18.42 5.20 -4.24
CA GLU A 342 17.87 5.65 -2.97
C GLU A 342 18.34 4.72 -1.85
N VAL A 343 18.77 5.29 -0.73
CA VAL A 343 19.22 4.55 0.45
C VAL A 343 18.40 4.98 1.65
N ASP A 344 17.72 4.02 2.27
CA ASP A 344 16.96 4.21 3.51
C ASP A 344 17.59 3.37 4.63
N LEU A 345 17.87 4.00 5.75
CA LEU A 345 18.36 3.35 6.96
C LEU A 345 17.43 3.67 8.11
N SER A 346 16.91 2.64 8.79
CA SER A 346 16.03 2.84 9.93
C SER A 346 16.33 1.91 11.09
N TYR A 347 16.00 2.37 12.28
CA TYR A 347 15.98 1.59 13.51
C TYR A 347 14.55 1.48 14.03
N ASN A 348 14.12 0.26 14.29
CA ASN A 348 12.76 -0.08 14.68
C ASN A 348 12.78 -0.76 16.05
N ILE A 349 11.86 -0.37 16.95
CA ILE A 349 11.77 -0.89 18.31
C ILE A 349 10.32 -1.33 18.55
N ASN A 350 10.13 -2.57 18.99
CA ASN A 350 8.85 -3.09 19.49
C ASN A 350 8.87 -3.10 21.02
N SER A 351 8.00 -2.31 21.65
CA SER A 351 7.93 -2.14 23.10
C SER A 351 6.54 -2.48 23.63
N GLY A 352 6.51 -3.03 24.83
CA GLY A 352 5.29 -3.44 25.51
C GLY A 352 5.55 -4.55 26.53
N GLY A 353 4.54 -4.90 27.32
CA GLY A 353 4.58 -6.07 28.19
C GLY A 353 4.69 -7.38 27.39
N SER A 354 5.22 -8.44 27.97
CA SER A 354 5.44 -9.73 27.29
C SER A 354 4.15 -10.35 26.69
N LEU A 355 2.98 -9.99 27.20
CA LEU A 355 1.68 -10.45 26.73
C LEU A 355 0.98 -9.46 25.79
N SER A 356 1.57 -8.29 25.52
CA SER A 356 1.01 -7.27 24.62
C SER A 356 1.32 -7.57 23.16
N GLU A 357 0.62 -6.94 22.22
CA GLU A 357 0.78 -7.17 20.77
C GLU A 357 2.23 -6.98 20.30
N PHE A 358 2.82 -5.82 20.57
CA PHE A 358 4.20 -5.54 20.15
C PHE A 358 5.24 -6.20 21.09
N GLY A 359 4.86 -6.54 22.32
CA GLY A 359 5.70 -7.30 23.24
C GLY A 359 5.87 -8.77 22.87
N LYS A 360 4.86 -9.38 22.23
CA LYS A 360 4.88 -10.76 21.70
C LYS A 360 5.66 -10.92 20.40
N LYS A 361 6.01 -9.82 19.70
CA LYS A 361 6.83 -9.93 18.47
C LYS A 361 8.19 -10.52 18.78
N GLN A 362 8.61 -11.49 17.96
CA GLN A 362 9.93 -12.15 18.14
C GLN A 362 11.08 -11.14 18.09
N ALA A 363 11.05 -10.21 17.14
CA ALA A 363 12.03 -9.13 17.06
C ALA A 363 11.72 -8.08 18.14
N GLU A 364 12.65 -7.87 19.08
CA GLU A 364 12.60 -6.77 20.04
C GLU A 364 12.90 -5.45 19.35
N ASP A 365 13.95 -5.42 18.56
CA ASP A 365 14.33 -4.32 17.70
C ASP A 365 15.08 -4.81 16.46
N PHE A 366 15.20 -3.94 15.45
CA PHE A 366 15.96 -4.23 14.25
C PHE A 366 16.45 -2.97 13.53
N ILE A 367 17.61 -3.13 12.91
CA ILE A 367 18.12 -2.18 11.92
C ILE A 367 17.67 -2.66 10.54
N TRP A 368 17.16 -1.75 9.75
CA TRP A 368 16.74 -2.03 8.38
C TRP A 368 17.43 -1.08 7.42
N LEU A 369 18.28 -1.64 6.56
CA LEU A 369 18.91 -0.95 5.45
C LEU A 369 18.19 -1.36 4.16
N ARG A 370 17.74 -0.38 3.40
CA ARG A 370 17.14 -0.56 2.07
C ARG A 370 17.95 0.24 1.05
N VAL A 371 18.28 -0.39 -0.07
CA VAL A 371 18.88 0.26 -1.22
C VAL A 371 17.98 -0.01 -2.43
N THR A 372 17.54 1.05 -3.10
CA THR A 372 16.68 0.97 -4.29
C THR A 372 17.39 1.64 -5.47
N LEU A 373 17.45 0.95 -6.60
CA LEU A 373 17.90 1.49 -7.88
C LEU A 373 16.70 1.57 -8.81
N ASN A 374 16.29 2.78 -9.17
CA ASN A 374 15.20 3.04 -10.11
C ASN A 374 15.74 3.20 -11.54
N TYR A 375 14.96 2.78 -12.56
CA TYR A 375 15.34 2.89 -13.99
C TYR A 375 14.14 3.16 -14.90
#